data_2a64383d928bad1ea7408d0d815b8854
#
_entry.id   2a64383d928bad1ea7408d0d815b8854
#
_cell.length_a   1.000
_cell.length_b   1.000
_cell.length_c   1.000
_cell.angle_alpha   90.00
_cell.angle_beta   90.00
_cell.angle_gamma   90.00
#
_symmetry.space_group_name_H-M   'P 1'
#
loop_
_entity.id
_entity.type
_entity.pdbx_description
1 polymer ?
#
loop_
_entity_poly.entity_id
_entity_poly.type
_entity_poly.pdbx_seq_one_letter_code
_entity_poly.pdbx_strand_id
1 'polypeptide(L)'
;MEYFGLTDVGKKRSENQDCFKIKKLSEDSLLLAVFDGMGGARGGATASAVASDIFVSTASKEISPADSDGDLISALHYAVGKANEAVYVRSEQDEELSGMGTTVAAVVIRKDIKNTDPIDFDMKTYDPKNEHTYAIAEEDDPDAPSIGVFVVNVGDSRTYISDEKGLHRLSKDHSYVQYLIDKGELSPKKAANHPQRNVITKAIGIDSMLIPDVEKHSFPEEGERYVLLCSDGLYSEVKEEDIQKILRSDMSVEDKAVKLVARANKKGGRDNITVVIARL
;
A
#
# COMPACT_ATOMS: atom_id res chain seq x y z
N MET A 1 -3.12 18.98 0.33
CA MET A 1 -3.58 17.63 -0.09
C MET A 1 -4.92 17.33 0.56
N GLU A 2 -5.91 16.87 -0.21
CA GLU A 2 -7.17 16.31 0.31
C GLU A 2 -7.00 14.81 0.47
N TYR A 3 -7.49 14.23 1.56
CA TYR A 3 -7.39 12.80 1.81
C TYR A 3 -8.57 12.31 2.64
N PHE A 4 -8.90 11.02 2.48
CA PHE A 4 -9.94 10.36 3.25
C PHE A 4 -9.68 8.86 3.33
N GLY A 5 -10.04 8.24 4.45
CA GLY A 5 -9.96 6.80 4.67
C GLY A 5 -11.30 6.25 5.13
N LEU A 6 -11.66 5.06 4.67
CA LEU A 6 -12.87 4.35 5.05
C LEU A 6 -12.59 2.86 5.14
N THR A 7 -13.11 2.23 6.20
CA THR A 7 -13.10 0.79 6.36
C THR A 7 -14.51 0.29 6.66
N ASP A 8 -14.84 -0.90 6.17
CA ASP A 8 -16.16 -1.53 6.33
C ASP A 8 -15.96 -3.04 6.56
N VAL A 9 -16.75 -3.62 7.45
CA VAL A 9 -16.67 -5.05 7.77
C VAL A 9 -17.04 -5.96 6.59
N GLY A 10 -17.68 -5.40 5.56
CA GLY A 10 -18.24 -6.18 4.47
C GLY A 10 -19.56 -6.84 4.87
N LYS A 11 -20.00 -7.81 4.04
CA LYS A 11 -21.32 -8.48 4.24
C LYS A 11 -21.19 -9.91 4.76
N LYS A 12 -19.99 -10.47 4.80
CA LYS A 12 -19.76 -11.89 5.13
C LYS A 12 -18.92 -12.09 6.38
N ARG A 13 -18.10 -11.12 6.74
CA ARG A 13 -17.30 -11.17 7.95
C ARG A 13 -18.13 -10.66 9.14
N SER A 14 -17.85 -11.19 10.33
CA SER A 14 -18.47 -10.75 11.59
C SER A 14 -17.64 -9.68 12.30
N GLU A 15 -16.38 -9.55 11.93
CA GLU A 15 -15.41 -8.63 12.53
C GLU A 15 -14.59 -7.96 11.44
N ASN A 16 -14.21 -6.71 11.70
CA ASN A 16 -13.28 -6.00 10.82
C ASN A 16 -11.85 -6.16 11.37
N GLN A 17 -11.03 -6.87 10.62
CA GLN A 17 -9.62 -7.10 10.92
C GLN A 17 -8.69 -6.15 10.15
N ASP A 18 -9.24 -5.34 9.26
CA ASP A 18 -8.52 -4.26 8.60
C ASP A 18 -8.32 -3.06 9.54
N CYS A 19 -7.23 -2.36 9.34
CA CYS A 19 -6.94 -1.09 9.98
C CYS A 19 -6.34 -0.11 8.98
N PHE A 20 -6.61 1.18 9.12
CA PHE A 20 -5.91 2.20 8.35
C PHE A 20 -5.44 3.34 9.26
N LYS A 21 -4.41 4.05 8.82
CA LYS A 21 -3.89 5.23 9.49
C LYS A 21 -3.62 6.34 8.46
N ILE A 22 -3.89 7.56 8.90
CA ILE A 22 -3.56 8.78 8.17
C ILE A 22 -2.84 9.69 9.15
N LYS A 23 -1.63 10.14 8.81
CA LYS A 23 -0.82 10.98 9.69
C LYS A 23 -0.14 12.09 8.89
N LYS A 24 -0.45 13.33 9.21
CA LYS A 24 0.32 14.46 8.72
C LYS A 24 1.67 14.48 9.45
N LEU A 25 2.75 14.32 8.70
CA LEU A 25 4.13 14.35 9.24
C LEU A 25 4.69 15.78 9.29
N SER A 26 4.35 16.61 8.26
CA SER A 26 4.67 18.04 8.19
C SER A 26 3.59 18.75 7.37
N GLU A 27 3.80 20.04 7.03
CA GLU A 27 2.90 20.77 6.12
C GLU A 27 2.87 20.14 4.72
N ASP A 28 4.02 19.65 4.26
CA ASP A 28 4.23 19.14 2.92
C ASP A 28 4.38 17.60 2.87
N SER A 29 4.18 16.91 4.00
CA SER A 29 4.36 15.47 4.08
C SER A 29 3.21 14.75 4.78
N LEU A 30 2.70 13.68 4.14
CA LEU A 30 1.55 12.90 4.57
C LEU A 30 1.86 11.41 4.52
N LEU A 31 1.62 10.70 5.63
CA LEU A 31 1.69 9.25 5.73
C LEU A 31 0.28 8.67 5.66
N LEU A 32 0.06 7.74 4.75
CA LEU A 32 -1.15 6.92 4.61
C LEU A 32 -0.77 5.45 4.74
N ALA A 33 -1.58 4.65 5.42
CA ALA A 33 -1.33 3.22 5.55
C ALA A 33 -2.61 2.41 5.71
N VAL A 34 -2.62 1.21 5.10
CA VAL A 34 -3.66 0.17 5.21
C VAL A 34 -3.00 -1.11 5.68
N PHE A 35 -3.64 -1.79 6.60
CA PHE A 35 -3.22 -3.06 7.20
C PHE A 35 -4.40 -4.03 7.14
N ASP A 36 -4.21 -5.18 6.51
CA ASP A 36 -5.20 -6.26 6.42
C ASP A 36 -4.73 -7.39 7.35
N GLY A 37 -5.51 -7.61 8.40
CA GLY A 37 -5.14 -8.51 9.47
C GLY A 37 -5.56 -9.95 9.18
N MET A 38 -4.67 -10.91 9.48
CA MET A 38 -4.90 -12.33 9.34
C MET A 38 -4.52 -13.10 10.61
N GLY A 39 -5.14 -14.28 10.86
CA GLY A 39 -4.80 -15.12 12.01
C GLY A 39 -5.97 -15.44 12.93
N GLY A 40 -7.03 -16.02 12.41
CA GLY A 40 -8.19 -16.48 13.21
C GLY A 40 -9.03 -15.35 13.79
N ALA A 41 -9.97 -15.69 14.68
CA ALA A 41 -11.03 -14.77 15.13
C ALA A 41 -10.53 -13.52 15.87
N ARG A 42 -9.39 -13.57 16.55
CA ARG A 42 -8.84 -12.44 17.32
C ARG A 42 -7.48 -11.98 16.84
N GLY A 43 -6.73 -12.85 16.17
CA GLY A 43 -5.36 -12.61 15.80
C GLY A 43 -5.23 -11.46 14.77
N GLY A 44 -6.03 -11.49 13.72
CA GLY A 44 -5.95 -10.51 12.64
C GLY A 44 -6.19 -9.06 13.10
N ALA A 45 -7.28 -8.81 13.84
CA ALA A 45 -7.58 -7.48 14.37
C ALA A 45 -6.49 -6.98 15.34
N THR A 46 -5.93 -7.87 16.16
CA THR A 46 -4.82 -7.54 17.06
C THR A 46 -3.55 -7.21 16.25
N ALA A 47 -3.23 -8.02 15.24
CA ALA A 47 -2.03 -7.83 14.42
C ALA A 47 -2.07 -6.50 13.66
N SER A 48 -3.18 -6.21 12.95
CA SER A 48 -3.34 -4.97 12.19
C SER A 48 -3.31 -3.73 13.10
N ALA A 49 -3.95 -3.79 14.28
CA ALA A 49 -3.94 -2.69 15.25
C ALA A 49 -2.53 -2.43 15.80
N VAL A 50 -1.83 -3.47 16.29
CA VAL A 50 -0.47 -3.36 16.84
C VAL A 50 0.50 -2.88 15.78
N ALA A 51 0.49 -3.50 14.58
CA ALA A 51 1.38 -3.13 13.50
C ALA A 51 1.17 -1.66 13.08
N SER A 52 -0.09 -1.24 12.92
CA SER A 52 -0.41 0.12 12.48
C SER A 52 0.04 1.18 13.49
N ASP A 53 -0.14 0.94 14.80
CA ASP A 53 0.26 1.88 15.84
C ASP A 53 1.79 2.00 15.95
N ILE A 54 2.50 0.87 15.92
CA ILE A 54 3.97 0.86 16.00
C ILE A 54 4.58 1.45 14.71
N PHE A 55 4.10 1.06 13.54
CA PHE A 55 4.59 1.59 12.26
C PHE A 55 4.45 3.12 12.21
N VAL A 56 3.24 3.64 12.44
CA VAL A 56 3.00 5.09 12.35
C VAL A 56 3.74 5.87 13.43
N SER A 57 3.80 5.35 14.67
CA SER A 57 4.53 6.04 15.75
C SER A 57 6.03 6.07 15.48
N THR A 58 6.60 4.97 14.95
CA THR A 58 8.02 4.90 14.60
C THR A 58 8.32 5.80 13.41
N ALA A 59 7.59 5.66 12.29
CA ALA A 59 7.77 6.51 11.12
C ALA A 59 7.65 8.01 11.45
N SER A 60 6.70 8.39 12.31
CA SER A 60 6.52 9.79 12.72
C SER A 60 7.67 10.35 13.58
N LYS A 61 8.46 9.50 14.22
CA LYS A 61 9.63 9.92 15.01
C LYS A 61 10.90 9.96 14.17
N GLU A 62 11.04 9.00 13.25
CA GLU A 62 12.25 8.82 12.46
C GLU A 62 12.27 9.70 11.20
N ILE A 63 11.09 10.05 10.64
CA ILE A 63 11.02 10.86 9.41
C ILE A 63 11.02 12.35 9.75
N SER A 64 12.03 13.05 9.21
CA SER A 64 12.16 14.50 9.29
C SER A 64 11.88 15.16 7.93
N PRO A 65 11.35 16.38 7.88
CA PRO A 65 11.20 17.13 6.63
C PRO A 65 12.51 17.39 5.88
N ALA A 66 13.65 17.37 6.60
CA ALA A 66 14.98 17.60 6.03
C ALA A 66 15.69 16.33 5.56
N ASP A 67 15.07 15.16 5.71
CA ASP A 67 15.67 13.89 5.33
C ASP A 67 15.89 13.80 3.82
N SER A 68 17.01 13.21 3.42
CA SER A 68 17.20 12.72 2.05
C SER A 68 16.22 11.58 1.74
N ASP A 69 16.07 11.25 0.48
CA ASP A 69 15.24 10.11 0.06
C ASP A 69 15.74 8.80 0.66
N GLY A 70 17.08 8.63 0.74
CA GLY A 70 17.72 7.47 1.35
C GLY A 70 17.42 7.34 2.84
N ASP A 71 17.46 8.46 3.58
CA ASP A 71 17.11 8.48 5.01
C ASP A 71 15.64 8.13 5.21
N LEU A 72 14.74 8.68 4.39
CA LEU A 72 13.32 8.38 4.45
C LEU A 72 13.03 6.90 4.16
N ILE A 73 13.66 6.33 3.12
CA ILE A 73 13.56 4.89 2.81
C ILE A 73 14.06 4.06 3.99
N SER A 74 15.19 4.44 4.60
CA SER A 74 15.76 3.75 5.75
C SER A 74 14.83 3.82 6.96
N ALA A 75 14.23 4.98 7.22
CA ALA A 75 13.25 5.17 8.29
C ALA A 75 11.99 4.30 8.09
N LEU A 76 11.53 4.14 6.85
CA LEU A 76 10.40 3.27 6.51
C LEU A 76 10.73 1.79 6.72
N HIS A 77 11.92 1.33 6.30
CA HIS A 77 12.39 -0.02 6.59
C HIS A 77 12.44 -0.28 8.09
N TYR A 78 12.99 0.67 8.87
CA TYR A 78 13.07 0.57 10.32
C TYR A 78 11.68 0.51 10.97
N ALA A 79 10.74 1.34 10.52
CA ALA A 79 9.37 1.37 11.03
C ALA A 79 8.64 0.03 10.80
N VAL A 80 8.80 -0.58 9.61
CA VAL A 80 8.26 -1.92 9.33
C VAL A 80 8.93 -2.98 10.21
N GLY A 81 10.25 -2.92 10.38
CA GLY A 81 10.99 -3.83 11.25
C GLY A 81 10.48 -3.79 12.69
N LYS A 82 10.21 -2.58 13.23
CA LYS A 82 9.63 -2.41 14.58
C LYS A 82 8.21 -2.92 14.70
N ALA A 83 7.38 -2.70 13.67
CA ALA A 83 6.03 -3.25 13.63
C ALA A 83 6.05 -4.79 13.59
N ASN A 84 6.94 -5.36 12.76
CA ASN A 84 7.13 -6.81 12.67
C ASN A 84 7.56 -7.42 14.02
N GLU A 85 8.58 -6.84 14.65
CA GLU A 85 9.06 -7.29 15.97
C GLU A 85 7.92 -7.31 17.01
N ALA A 86 7.13 -6.24 17.06
CA ALA A 86 6.04 -6.12 18.04
C ALA A 86 4.94 -7.16 17.83
N VAL A 87 4.53 -7.40 16.58
CA VAL A 87 3.51 -8.40 16.26
C VAL A 87 4.05 -9.82 16.48
N TYR A 88 5.26 -10.11 16.00
CA TYR A 88 5.91 -11.41 16.15
C TYR A 88 6.07 -11.81 17.64
N VAL A 89 6.67 -10.93 18.45
CA VAL A 89 6.85 -11.20 19.88
C VAL A 89 5.53 -11.45 20.58
N ARG A 90 4.49 -10.70 20.24
CA ARG A 90 3.17 -10.88 20.86
C ARG A 90 2.51 -12.20 20.44
N SER A 91 2.69 -12.63 19.18
CA SER A 91 2.18 -13.93 18.71
C SER A 91 2.87 -15.12 19.39
N GLU A 92 4.15 -14.97 19.77
CA GLU A 92 4.89 -16.02 20.50
C GLU A 92 4.56 -16.08 22.00
N GLN A 93 4.08 -14.97 22.58
CA GLN A 93 3.77 -14.87 24.00
C GLN A 93 2.33 -15.28 24.36
N ASP A 94 1.44 -15.35 23.38
CA ASP A 94 0.02 -15.62 23.58
C ASP A 94 -0.46 -16.69 22.57
N GLU A 95 -0.75 -17.89 23.09
CA GLU A 95 -1.22 -19.02 22.27
C GLU A 95 -2.50 -18.71 21.48
N GLU A 96 -3.39 -17.84 22.01
CA GLU A 96 -4.62 -17.41 21.31
C GLU A 96 -4.31 -16.51 20.10
N LEU A 97 -3.12 -15.91 20.05
CA LEU A 97 -2.64 -15.04 18.99
C LEU A 97 -1.59 -15.70 18.09
N SER A 98 -1.30 -16.98 18.33
CA SER A 98 -0.29 -17.72 17.57
C SER A 98 -0.59 -17.68 16.06
N GLY A 99 0.42 -17.32 15.26
CA GLY A 99 0.30 -17.19 13.81
C GLY A 99 -0.50 -15.97 13.35
N MET A 100 -0.77 -15.00 14.21
CA MET A 100 -1.34 -13.72 13.77
C MET A 100 -0.35 -12.94 12.91
N GLY A 101 -0.87 -12.22 11.94
CA GLY A 101 -0.08 -11.35 11.07
C GLY A 101 -0.94 -10.30 10.41
N THR A 102 -0.29 -9.43 9.65
CA THR A 102 -0.99 -8.43 8.85
C THR A 102 -0.17 -8.02 7.63
N THR A 103 -0.85 -7.53 6.62
CA THR A 103 -0.20 -6.82 5.50
C THR A 103 0.18 -5.40 5.93
N VAL A 104 0.94 -4.70 5.11
CA VAL A 104 1.01 -3.25 5.08
C VAL A 104 1.13 -2.77 3.64
N ALA A 105 0.22 -1.89 3.23
CA ALA A 105 0.39 -0.99 2.09
C ALA A 105 0.43 0.42 2.66
N ALA A 106 1.57 1.10 2.52
CA ALA A 106 1.70 2.46 3.02
C ALA A 106 2.41 3.37 2.02
N VAL A 107 2.15 4.66 2.13
CA VAL A 107 2.87 5.68 1.36
C VAL A 107 3.23 6.86 2.26
N VAL A 108 4.41 7.42 2.02
CA VAL A 108 4.72 8.80 2.40
C VAL A 108 4.68 9.65 1.14
N ILE A 109 3.77 10.61 1.11
CA ILE A 109 3.69 11.61 0.05
C ILE A 109 4.41 12.84 0.56
N ARG A 110 5.41 13.31 -0.19
CA ARG A 110 6.19 14.50 0.15
C ARG A 110 6.32 15.39 -1.07
N LYS A 111 6.05 16.68 -0.92
CA LYS A 111 6.47 17.67 -1.92
C LYS A 111 7.99 17.71 -1.92
N ASP A 112 8.60 17.48 -3.07
CA ASP A 112 10.05 17.46 -3.16
C ASP A 112 10.63 18.84 -2.87
N ILE A 113 11.41 18.89 -1.81
CA ILE A 113 12.38 19.93 -1.61
C ILE A 113 13.51 19.57 -2.56
N LYS A 114 13.91 20.50 -3.44
CA LYS A 114 14.95 20.37 -4.48
C LYS A 114 15.96 19.28 -4.16
N ASN A 115 15.98 18.25 -5.00
CA ASN A 115 16.86 17.09 -4.81
C ASN A 115 18.31 17.55 -4.94
N THR A 116 19.07 17.56 -3.86
CA THR A 116 20.48 17.95 -3.86
C THR A 116 21.45 16.78 -4.02
N ASP A 117 20.94 15.54 -4.03
CA ASP A 117 21.77 14.36 -4.20
C ASP A 117 21.29 13.49 -5.36
N PRO A 118 22.07 13.31 -6.43
CA PRO A 118 21.82 12.29 -7.42
C PRO A 118 22.04 10.92 -6.78
N ILE A 119 20.97 10.20 -6.43
CA ILE A 119 21.10 8.79 -6.08
C ILE A 119 21.33 8.04 -7.39
N ASP A 120 22.57 7.66 -7.62
CA ASP A 120 22.98 6.78 -8.70
C ASP A 120 22.49 5.34 -8.38
N PHE A 121 21.20 5.11 -8.54
CA PHE A 121 20.66 3.76 -8.51
C PHE A 121 20.94 3.12 -9.86
N ASP A 122 21.92 2.20 -9.87
CA ASP A 122 22.24 1.35 -11.03
C ASP A 122 21.01 0.48 -11.39
N MET A 123 20.16 1.02 -12.27
CA MET A 123 18.96 0.36 -12.80
C MET A 123 19.34 -0.79 -13.75
N LYS A 124 20.00 -1.83 -13.25
CA LYS A 124 20.34 -3.05 -14.00
C LYS A 124 19.37 -4.21 -13.82
N THR A 125 18.15 -3.97 -13.43
CA THR A 125 17.09 -5.01 -13.44
C THR A 125 15.92 -4.62 -14.32
N TYR A 126 16.21 -4.25 -15.56
CA TYR A 126 15.17 -4.16 -16.60
C TYR A 126 14.82 -5.57 -17.07
N ASP A 127 13.62 -6.05 -16.75
CA ASP A 127 13.03 -7.24 -17.38
C ASP A 127 12.10 -6.80 -18.53
N PRO A 128 12.51 -6.97 -19.80
CA PRO A 128 11.73 -6.54 -20.95
C PRO A 128 10.44 -7.34 -21.19
N LYS A 129 10.13 -8.33 -20.32
CA LYS A 129 8.93 -9.16 -20.40
C LYS A 129 7.82 -8.72 -19.43
N ASN A 130 8.05 -7.69 -18.61
CA ASN A 130 7.07 -7.20 -17.67
C ASN A 130 6.34 -6.01 -18.30
N GLU A 131 5.15 -6.26 -18.86
CA GLU A 131 4.30 -5.25 -19.54
C GLU A 131 3.78 -4.11 -18.64
N HIS A 132 4.24 -4.01 -17.39
CA HIS A 132 3.85 -3.00 -16.42
C HIS A 132 4.99 -2.07 -15.99
N THR A 133 6.10 -2.05 -16.73
CA THR A 133 7.20 -1.13 -16.44
C THR A 133 6.84 0.26 -16.96
N TYR A 134 6.66 1.23 -16.06
CA TYR A 134 6.68 2.63 -16.43
C TYR A 134 8.06 2.98 -16.96
N ALA A 135 8.16 3.18 -18.26
CA ALA A 135 9.23 3.99 -18.81
C ALA A 135 8.86 5.46 -18.52
N ILE A 136 9.45 6.05 -17.51
CA ILE A 136 9.51 7.51 -17.41
C ILE A 136 10.52 7.91 -18.47
N ALA A 137 10.03 8.19 -19.67
CA ALA A 137 10.80 8.76 -20.74
C ALA A 137 10.19 10.10 -21.05
N GLU A 138 10.89 11.12 -20.66
CA GLU A 138 11.11 12.38 -21.39
C GLU A 138 11.89 13.24 -20.42
N GLU A 139 12.87 13.99 -20.92
CA GLU A 139 13.77 14.87 -20.18
C GLU A 139 12.97 15.81 -19.26
N ASP A 140 12.60 15.30 -18.07
CA ASP A 140 12.02 16.13 -17.03
C ASP A 140 13.12 17.09 -16.56
N ASP A 141 12.79 18.38 -16.55
CA ASP A 141 13.63 19.40 -15.96
C ASP A 141 13.94 18.98 -14.50
N PRO A 142 15.21 18.66 -14.17
CA PRO A 142 15.56 18.20 -12.82
C PRO A 142 15.24 19.23 -11.72
N ASP A 143 14.97 20.47 -12.13
CA ASP A 143 14.55 21.57 -11.25
C ASP A 143 13.02 21.75 -11.18
N ALA A 144 12.24 20.98 -11.93
CA ALA A 144 10.77 21.06 -11.91
C ALA A 144 10.23 20.61 -10.54
N PRO A 145 9.22 21.31 -10.00
CA PRO A 145 8.55 20.90 -8.77
C PRO A 145 7.92 19.51 -8.92
N SER A 146 8.24 18.61 -8.02
CA SER A 146 7.74 17.25 -8.04
C SER A 146 7.17 16.79 -6.70
N ILE A 147 6.38 15.72 -6.73
CA ILE A 147 5.84 15.06 -5.56
C ILE A 147 6.46 13.68 -5.48
N GLY A 148 7.21 13.42 -4.41
CA GLY A 148 7.72 12.10 -4.09
C GLY A 148 6.64 11.25 -3.41
N VAL A 149 6.42 10.03 -3.92
CA VAL A 149 5.53 9.02 -3.34
C VAL A 149 6.39 7.81 -2.97
N PHE A 150 6.65 7.66 -1.67
CA PHE A 150 7.43 6.54 -1.14
C PHE A 150 6.48 5.42 -0.76
N VAL A 151 6.50 4.34 -1.49
CA VAL A 151 5.59 3.20 -1.35
C VAL A 151 6.25 2.13 -0.50
N VAL A 152 5.53 1.65 0.52
CA VAL A 152 5.92 0.51 1.36
C VAL A 152 4.94 -0.62 1.13
N ASN A 153 5.44 -1.83 0.89
CA ASN A 153 4.60 -3.00 0.71
C ASN A 153 5.11 -4.24 1.45
N VAL A 154 4.18 -4.89 2.18
CA VAL A 154 4.30 -6.26 2.69
C VAL A 154 2.92 -6.91 2.58
N GLY A 155 2.82 -8.03 1.86
CA GLY A 155 1.56 -8.71 1.63
C GLY A 155 0.94 -8.37 0.28
N ASP A 156 -0.38 -8.46 0.20
CA ASP A 156 -1.16 -8.28 -1.02
C ASP A 156 -2.16 -7.11 -0.97
N SER A 157 -2.16 -6.31 0.10
CA SER A 157 -2.77 -4.98 0.07
C SER A 157 -2.04 -4.11 -0.95
N ARG A 158 -2.78 -3.24 -1.65
CA ARG A 158 -2.25 -2.58 -2.85
C ARG A 158 -2.22 -1.08 -2.75
N THR A 159 -1.22 -0.50 -3.41
CA THR A 159 -1.10 0.94 -3.68
C THR A 159 -1.21 1.19 -5.17
N TYR A 160 -2.06 2.16 -5.53
CA TYR A 160 -2.26 2.61 -6.91
C TYR A 160 -2.06 4.11 -7.02
N ILE A 161 -1.67 4.55 -8.23
CA ILE A 161 -1.79 5.93 -8.68
C ILE A 161 -2.79 6.00 -9.83
N SER A 162 -3.67 7.00 -9.80
CA SER A 162 -4.63 7.28 -10.86
C SER A 162 -4.36 8.65 -11.44
N ASP A 163 -4.17 8.73 -12.75
CA ASP A 163 -4.00 9.96 -13.51
C ASP A 163 -4.84 9.92 -14.82
N GLU A 164 -4.59 10.84 -15.74
CA GLU A 164 -5.24 10.88 -17.03
C GLU A 164 -4.92 9.68 -17.93
N LYS A 165 -3.75 9.06 -17.73
CA LYS A 165 -3.28 7.90 -18.51
C LYS A 165 -3.90 6.59 -18.01
N GLY A 166 -4.38 6.53 -16.77
CA GLY A 166 -5.02 5.34 -16.23
C GLY A 166 -4.85 5.12 -14.73
N LEU A 167 -5.16 3.90 -14.30
CA LEU A 167 -4.89 3.40 -12.96
C LEU A 167 -3.67 2.47 -13.02
N HIS A 168 -2.66 2.81 -12.25
CA HIS A 168 -1.38 2.10 -12.26
C HIS A 168 -1.06 1.60 -10.86
N ARG A 169 -0.74 0.32 -10.74
CA ARG A 169 -0.37 -0.28 -9.48
C ARG A 169 1.11 0.01 -9.19
N LEU A 170 1.38 0.63 -8.05
CA LEU A 170 2.74 0.96 -7.59
C LEU A 170 3.35 -0.13 -6.71
N SER A 171 2.53 -0.97 -6.06
CA SER A 171 2.99 -2.08 -5.22
C SER A 171 2.95 -3.41 -5.96
N LYS A 172 3.81 -4.34 -5.58
CA LYS A 172 3.80 -5.73 -6.06
C LYS A 172 3.33 -6.67 -4.97
N ASP A 173 2.33 -7.52 -5.26
CA ASP A 173 1.77 -8.42 -4.26
C ASP A 173 2.80 -9.48 -3.80
N HIS A 174 2.91 -9.69 -2.50
CA HIS A 174 3.61 -10.85 -1.94
C HIS A 174 2.63 -12.01 -1.80
N SER A 175 2.27 -12.61 -2.93
CA SER A 175 1.35 -13.73 -3.01
C SER A 175 1.90 -14.89 -3.84
N TYR A 176 1.37 -16.09 -3.59
CA TYR A 176 1.79 -17.27 -4.34
C TYR A 176 1.50 -17.14 -5.84
N VAL A 177 0.38 -16.54 -6.21
CA VAL A 177 0.05 -16.35 -7.62
C VAL A 177 0.98 -15.31 -8.28
N GLN A 178 1.41 -14.29 -7.56
CA GLN A 178 2.41 -13.35 -8.07
C GLN A 178 3.76 -14.05 -8.29
N TYR A 179 4.17 -14.90 -7.37
CA TYR A 179 5.38 -15.74 -7.53
C TYR A 179 5.31 -16.60 -8.81
N LEU A 180 4.17 -17.24 -9.10
CA LEU A 180 3.98 -18.02 -10.32
C LEU A 180 4.00 -17.14 -11.58
N ILE A 181 3.47 -15.93 -11.53
CA ILE A 181 3.54 -14.96 -12.63
C ILE A 181 5.00 -14.58 -12.91
N ASP A 182 5.76 -14.25 -11.88
CA ASP A 182 7.17 -13.88 -11.99
C ASP A 182 8.03 -15.00 -12.58
N LYS A 183 7.66 -16.25 -12.30
CA LYS A 183 8.30 -17.44 -12.91
C LYS A 183 7.85 -17.71 -14.35
N GLY A 184 6.87 -16.99 -14.86
CA GLY A 184 6.25 -17.27 -16.17
C GLY A 184 5.38 -18.51 -16.22
N GLU A 185 5.04 -19.10 -15.06
CA GLU A 185 4.24 -20.32 -14.94
C GLU A 185 2.72 -20.01 -14.95
N LEU A 186 2.33 -18.79 -14.64
CA LEU A 186 0.94 -18.35 -14.60
C LEU A 186 0.75 -17.00 -15.30
N SER A 187 -0.24 -16.90 -16.17
CA SER A 187 -0.58 -15.59 -16.76
C SER A 187 -1.42 -14.75 -15.79
N PRO A 188 -1.31 -13.39 -15.80
CA PRO A 188 -2.10 -12.52 -14.94
C PRO A 188 -3.62 -12.78 -15.01
N LYS A 189 -4.14 -13.05 -16.21
CA LYS A 189 -5.58 -13.37 -16.41
C LYS A 189 -6.02 -14.65 -15.67
N LYS A 190 -5.15 -15.64 -15.56
CA LYS A 190 -5.45 -16.91 -14.85
C LYS A 190 -5.28 -16.78 -13.35
N ALA A 191 -4.41 -15.88 -12.89
CA ALA A 191 -4.14 -15.63 -11.47
C ALA A 191 -5.40 -15.22 -10.69
N ALA A 192 -6.25 -14.38 -11.28
CA ALA A 192 -7.50 -13.92 -10.65
C ALA A 192 -8.47 -15.04 -10.25
N ASN A 193 -8.41 -16.20 -10.94
CA ASN A 193 -9.26 -17.35 -10.68
C ASN A 193 -8.48 -18.55 -10.12
N HIS A 194 -7.22 -18.37 -9.72
CA HIS A 194 -6.41 -19.45 -9.19
C HIS A 194 -6.91 -19.88 -7.79
N PRO A 195 -6.96 -21.19 -7.46
CA PRO A 195 -7.43 -21.66 -6.15
C PRO A 195 -6.65 -21.07 -4.97
N GLN A 196 -5.36 -20.79 -5.16
CA GLN A 196 -4.47 -20.24 -4.13
C GLN A 196 -4.20 -18.73 -4.31
N ARG A 197 -5.11 -17.98 -4.95
CA ARG A 197 -4.92 -16.55 -5.19
C ARG A 197 -4.80 -15.70 -3.92
N ASN A 198 -5.37 -16.19 -2.81
CA ASN A 198 -5.33 -15.50 -1.52
C ASN A 198 -4.19 -16.01 -0.60
N VAL A 199 -3.25 -16.82 -1.12
CA VAL A 199 -2.09 -17.27 -0.33
C VAL A 199 -1.02 -16.21 -0.35
N ILE A 200 -0.82 -15.55 0.79
CA ILE A 200 0.22 -14.55 1.03
C ILE A 200 1.54 -15.25 1.31
N THR A 201 2.64 -14.72 0.80
CA THR A 201 4.00 -15.26 0.97
C THR A 201 4.86 -14.43 1.91
N LYS A 202 4.42 -13.24 2.28
CA LYS A 202 5.11 -12.34 3.20
C LYS A 202 4.09 -11.51 3.98
N ALA A 203 4.22 -11.48 5.32
CA ALA A 203 3.36 -10.68 6.19
C ALA A 203 4.09 -10.25 7.46
N ILE A 204 3.68 -9.12 8.03
CA ILE A 204 4.15 -8.64 9.35
C ILE A 204 3.72 -9.64 10.43
N GLY A 205 4.65 -10.03 11.30
CA GLY A 205 4.40 -10.86 12.48
C GLY A 205 4.50 -12.37 12.24
N ILE A 206 4.77 -12.84 11.01
CA ILE A 206 4.89 -14.27 10.71
C ILE A 206 6.32 -14.75 10.88
N ASP A 207 7.29 -14.02 10.38
CA ASP A 207 8.70 -14.34 10.49
C ASP A 207 9.42 -13.32 11.39
N SER A 208 10.43 -13.78 12.15
CA SER A 208 11.21 -12.91 13.03
C SER A 208 12.00 -11.83 12.26
N MET A 209 12.34 -12.10 11.01
CA MET A 209 13.01 -11.16 10.09
C MET A 209 12.12 -10.89 8.89
N LEU A 210 11.88 -9.62 8.60
CA LEU A 210 11.06 -9.17 7.50
C LEU A 210 11.74 -7.99 6.79
N ILE A 211 11.86 -8.08 5.47
CA ILE A 211 12.33 -6.99 4.62
C ILE A 211 11.15 -6.53 3.76
N PRO A 212 10.61 -5.30 3.96
CA PRO A 212 9.58 -4.76 3.10
C PRO A 212 10.13 -4.37 1.74
N ASP A 213 9.25 -4.26 0.75
CA ASP A 213 9.56 -3.54 -0.46
C ASP A 213 9.31 -2.05 -0.19
N VAL A 214 10.31 -1.20 -0.49
CA VAL A 214 10.21 0.25 -0.35
C VAL A 214 10.76 0.90 -1.61
N GLU A 215 9.89 1.65 -2.31
CA GLU A 215 10.23 2.26 -3.60
C GLU A 215 9.79 3.72 -3.63
N LYS A 216 10.59 4.62 -4.24
CA LYS A 216 10.20 6.01 -4.53
C LYS A 216 9.69 6.12 -5.96
N HIS A 217 8.56 6.79 -6.12
CA HIS A 217 8.05 7.27 -7.41
C HIS A 217 7.95 8.80 -7.35
N SER A 218 8.33 9.46 -8.44
CA SER A 218 8.24 10.93 -8.55
C SER A 218 7.21 11.30 -9.60
N PHE A 219 6.38 12.30 -9.28
CA PHE A 219 5.34 12.80 -10.18
C PHE A 219 5.41 14.31 -10.26
N PRO A 220 5.19 14.94 -11.42
CA PRO A 220 5.06 16.39 -11.53
C PRO A 220 4.00 16.93 -10.57
N GLU A 221 4.19 18.13 -9.99
CA GLU A 221 3.14 18.78 -9.20
C GLU A 221 1.90 19.12 -10.02
N GLU A 222 2.08 19.35 -11.31
CA GLU A 222 0.98 19.65 -12.22
C GLU A 222 0.17 18.41 -12.59
N GLY A 223 -1.13 18.60 -12.76
CA GLY A 223 -2.07 17.55 -13.13
C GLY A 223 -2.74 16.88 -11.93
N GLU A 224 -3.99 16.50 -12.14
CA GLU A 224 -4.77 15.86 -11.09
C GLU A 224 -4.45 14.38 -10.97
N ARG A 225 -3.98 13.97 -9.79
CA ARG A 225 -3.65 12.57 -9.46
C ARG A 225 -4.28 12.16 -8.15
N TYR A 226 -4.55 10.85 -8.05
CA TYR A 226 -5.04 10.24 -6.82
C TYR A 226 -4.18 9.05 -6.46
N VAL A 227 -3.67 9.01 -5.23
CA VAL A 227 -3.11 7.80 -4.62
C VAL A 227 -4.24 7.06 -3.94
N LEU A 228 -4.35 5.75 -4.19
CA LEU A 228 -5.30 4.85 -3.54
C LEU A 228 -4.53 3.70 -2.89
N LEU A 229 -4.74 3.51 -1.59
CA LEU A 229 -4.35 2.30 -0.87
C LEU A 229 -5.61 1.49 -0.56
N CYS A 230 -5.54 0.17 -0.67
CA CYS A 230 -6.68 -0.67 -0.34
C CYS A 230 -6.28 -2.08 0.09
N SER A 231 -7.13 -2.71 0.92
CA SER A 231 -7.08 -4.14 1.19
C SER A 231 -7.67 -4.95 0.02
N ASP A 232 -7.52 -6.28 0.09
CA ASP A 232 -7.98 -7.20 -0.96
C ASP A 232 -9.51 -7.19 -1.14
N GLY A 233 -10.27 -6.85 -0.10
CA GLY A 233 -11.72 -6.71 -0.18
C GLY A 233 -12.23 -5.68 -1.18
N LEU A 234 -11.39 -4.70 -1.58
CA LEU A 234 -11.73 -3.81 -2.67
C LEU A 234 -11.48 -4.45 -4.03
N TYR A 235 -10.23 -4.79 -4.35
CA TYR A 235 -9.83 -5.19 -5.70
C TYR A 235 -10.31 -6.60 -6.08
N SER A 236 -10.64 -7.44 -5.10
CA SER A 236 -11.28 -8.74 -5.36
C SER A 236 -12.73 -8.61 -5.85
N GLU A 237 -13.39 -7.51 -5.52
CA GLU A 237 -14.79 -7.27 -5.87
C GLU A 237 -14.95 -6.22 -6.99
N VAL A 238 -14.08 -5.22 -7.06
CA VAL A 238 -14.19 -4.09 -7.98
C VAL A 238 -13.04 -4.13 -8.99
N LYS A 239 -13.40 -4.15 -10.28
CA LYS A 239 -12.40 -4.13 -11.35
C LYS A 239 -11.66 -2.81 -11.41
N GLU A 240 -10.40 -2.84 -11.82
CA GLU A 240 -9.54 -1.65 -11.95
C GLU A 240 -10.14 -0.57 -12.84
N GLU A 241 -10.86 -0.93 -13.90
CA GLU A 241 -11.53 0.05 -14.76
C GLU A 241 -12.67 0.79 -14.03
N ASP A 242 -13.39 0.11 -13.10
CA ASP A 242 -14.43 0.73 -12.27
C ASP A 242 -13.79 1.63 -11.19
N ILE A 243 -12.64 1.20 -10.61
CA ILE A 243 -11.87 2.00 -9.66
C ILE A 243 -11.41 3.29 -10.34
N GLN A 244 -10.78 3.20 -11.50
CA GLN A 244 -10.31 4.35 -12.29
C GLN A 244 -11.45 5.34 -12.58
N LYS A 245 -12.61 4.85 -13.03
CA LYS A 245 -13.78 5.70 -13.29
C LYS A 245 -14.27 6.45 -12.07
N ILE A 246 -14.20 5.83 -10.88
CA ILE A 246 -14.62 6.45 -9.63
C ILE A 246 -13.58 7.50 -9.21
N LEU A 247 -12.28 7.20 -9.27
CA LEU A 247 -11.22 8.14 -8.91
C LEU A 247 -11.20 9.37 -9.82
N ARG A 248 -11.49 9.22 -11.11
CA ARG A 248 -11.52 10.31 -12.10
C ARG A 248 -12.86 11.05 -12.21
N SER A 249 -13.85 10.69 -11.40
CA SER A 249 -15.15 11.37 -11.40
C SER A 249 -15.07 12.70 -10.65
N ASP A 250 -16.00 13.61 -10.98
CA ASP A 250 -16.14 14.92 -10.31
C ASP A 250 -16.88 14.77 -8.97
N MET A 251 -16.21 14.11 -8.01
CA MET A 251 -16.70 13.88 -6.64
C MET A 251 -15.60 14.25 -5.65
N SER A 252 -15.98 14.55 -4.40
CA SER A 252 -15.03 14.72 -3.31
C SER A 252 -14.22 13.43 -3.06
N VAL A 253 -13.05 13.54 -2.43
CA VAL A 253 -12.24 12.37 -2.04
C VAL A 253 -13.04 11.44 -1.12
N GLU A 254 -13.84 12.00 -0.21
CA GLU A 254 -14.74 11.27 0.67
C GLU A 254 -15.81 10.49 -0.12
N ASP A 255 -16.52 11.13 -1.05
CA ASP A 255 -17.56 10.46 -1.86
C ASP A 255 -16.97 9.35 -2.74
N LYS A 256 -15.73 9.52 -3.24
CA LYS A 256 -15.01 8.47 -3.97
C LYS A 256 -14.77 7.25 -3.09
N ALA A 257 -14.28 7.44 -1.87
CA ALA A 257 -14.04 6.36 -0.91
C ALA A 257 -15.34 5.63 -0.55
N VAL A 258 -16.41 6.37 -0.22
CA VAL A 258 -17.74 5.83 0.06
C VAL A 258 -18.26 5.02 -1.13
N LYS A 259 -18.09 5.53 -2.34
CA LYS A 259 -18.56 4.85 -3.56
C LYS A 259 -17.78 3.58 -3.87
N LEU A 260 -16.46 3.55 -3.62
CA LEU A 260 -15.63 2.35 -3.78
C LEU A 260 -16.08 1.25 -2.82
N VAL A 261 -16.21 1.55 -1.54
CA VAL A 261 -16.68 0.61 -0.51
C VAL A 261 -18.10 0.12 -0.80
N ALA A 262 -19.01 1.02 -1.14
CA ALA A 262 -20.37 0.65 -1.52
C ALA A 262 -20.42 -0.25 -2.77
N ARG A 263 -19.50 -0.02 -3.73
CA ARG A 263 -19.39 -0.85 -4.94
C ARG A 263 -18.90 -2.26 -4.60
N ALA A 264 -17.88 -2.40 -3.75
CA ALA A 264 -17.37 -3.68 -3.29
C ALA A 264 -18.46 -4.46 -2.52
N ASN A 265 -19.15 -3.81 -1.60
CA ASN A 265 -20.28 -4.38 -0.87
C ASN A 265 -21.41 -4.82 -1.82
N LYS A 266 -21.74 -4.05 -2.86
CA LYS A 266 -22.75 -4.41 -3.84
C LYS A 266 -22.35 -5.65 -4.66
N LYS A 267 -21.07 -5.87 -4.89
CA LYS A 267 -20.53 -7.01 -5.65
C LYS A 267 -20.42 -8.29 -4.81
N GLY A 268 -20.48 -8.21 -3.51
CA GLY A 268 -20.43 -9.38 -2.63
C GLY A 268 -20.09 -9.02 -1.20
N GLY A 269 -19.15 -8.10 -0.98
CA GLY A 269 -18.66 -7.72 0.32
C GLY A 269 -18.15 -8.95 1.08
N ARG A 270 -17.34 -9.78 0.42
CA ARG A 270 -16.92 -11.08 0.94
C ARG A 270 -15.88 -10.97 2.03
N ASP A 271 -15.16 -9.85 2.05
CA ASP A 271 -14.13 -9.55 3.05
C ASP A 271 -14.30 -8.16 3.65
N ASN A 272 -13.44 -7.82 4.61
CA ASN A 272 -13.27 -6.45 5.09
C ASN A 272 -12.79 -5.58 3.94
N ILE A 273 -13.26 -4.35 3.85
CA ILE A 273 -13.00 -3.45 2.73
C ILE A 273 -12.43 -2.16 3.28
N THR A 274 -11.17 -1.91 3.00
CA THR A 274 -10.50 -0.69 3.45
C THR A 274 -9.91 0.06 2.26
N VAL A 275 -10.17 1.37 2.22
CA VAL A 275 -9.64 2.28 1.20
C VAL A 275 -9.12 3.55 1.86
N VAL A 276 -7.98 4.04 1.39
CA VAL A 276 -7.45 5.35 1.74
C VAL A 276 -7.08 6.06 0.44
N ILE A 277 -7.59 7.27 0.27
CA ILE A 277 -7.38 8.07 -0.95
C ILE A 277 -6.74 9.40 -0.57
N ALA A 278 -5.76 9.83 -1.35
CA ALA A 278 -5.25 11.20 -1.33
C ALA A 278 -5.23 11.77 -2.74
N ARG A 279 -5.56 13.07 -2.86
CA ARG A 279 -5.40 13.86 -4.06
C ARG A 279 -4.07 14.62 -3.97
N LEU A 280 -3.20 14.39 -4.97
CA LEU A 280 -1.92 15.07 -5.12
C LEU A 280 -2.09 16.42 -5.79
#